data_d74c9af63e62d80c5e70e5b47727d4e7
#
_entry.id   d74c9af63e62d80c5e70e5b47727d4e7
#
_cell.length_a   1.000
_cell.length_b   1.000
_cell.length_c   1.000
_cell.angle_alpha   90.00
_cell.angle_beta   90.00
_cell.angle_gamma   90.00
#
_symmetry.space_group_name_H-M   'P 1'
#
loop_
_entity.id
_entity.type
_entity.pdbx_description
1 polymer ?
#
loop_
_entity_poly.entity_id
_entity_poly.type
_entity_poly.pdbx_seq_one_letter_code
_entity_poly.pdbx_strand_id
1 'polypeptide(L)'
;NIPFQTTYPRPRGNHCVSDFYNGWVVDEKGYLYKCWNDIGEISKAVGNINFGENSLQSTKLISEYSSCDFFEDPKCKECKLLPVCMGGCPHSRVEGKTICHQLNFRMKDYLIEYTRTLVSTT
;
A
#
# COMPACT_ATOMS: atom_id res chain seq x y z
N ASN A 1 6.77 10.27 23.49
CA ASN A 1 7.88 10.28 22.53
C ASN A 1 7.84 9.01 21.72
N ILE A 2 7.27 9.08 20.54
CA ILE A 2 7.39 8.00 19.56
C ILE A 2 8.81 8.08 19.01
N PRO A 3 9.64 7.03 19.18
CA PRO A 3 11.01 7.07 18.68
C PRO A 3 10.98 7.28 17.17
N PHE A 4 11.68 8.29 16.70
CA PHE A 4 11.85 8.54 15.28
C PHE A 4 12.56 7.34 14.66
N GLN A 5 11.95 6.71 13.68
CA GLN A 5 12.57 5.57 13.02
C GLN A 5 13.77 6.07 12.20
N THR A 6 14.97 5.84 12.69
CA THR A 6 16.23 6.32 12.11
C THR A 6 16.75 5.46 10.95
N THR A 7 16.00 4.45 10.56
CA THR A 7 16.36 3.62 9.41
C THR A 7 16.10 4.36 8.11
N TYR A 8 17.11 4.46 7.27
CA TYR A 8 16.99 5.07 5.95
C TYR A 8 15.93 4.37 5.11
N PRO A 9 14.99 5.12 4.49
CA PRO A 9 13.98 4.52 3.64
C PRO A 9 14.64 3.84 2.45
N ARG A 10 14.26 2.59 2.21
CA ARG A 10 14.76 1.81 1.08
C ARG A 10 13.74 1.81 -0.06
N PRO A 11 14.19 1.80 -1.32
CA PRO A 11 13.31 1.56 -2.45
C PRO A 11 12.54 0.25 -2.26
N ARG A 12 11.26 0.25 -2.64
CA ARG A 12 10.38 -0.91 -2.53
C ARG A 12 9.91 -1.32 -3.92
N GLY A 13 9.86 -2.62 -4.18
CA GLY A 13 9.24 -3.15 -5.38
C GLY A 13 7.73 -3.25 -5.24
N ASN A 14 7.27 -3.72 -4.07
CA ASN A 14 5.85 -3.88 -3.76
C ASN A 14 5.56 -3.31 -2.39
N HIS A 15 4.34 -2.82 -2.21
CA HIS A 15 3.95 -2.12 -1.00
C HIS A 15 3.07 -2.97 -0.08
N CYS A 16 2.16 -3.74 -0.64
CA CYS A 16 1.10 -4.41 0.09
C CYS A 16 0.77 -5.78 -0.51
N VAL A 17 0.07 -6.63 0.26
CA VAL A 17 -0.47 -7.91 -0.22
C VAL A 17 -1.41 -7.71 -1.43
N SER A 18 -2.13 -6.59 -1.48
CA SER A 18 -3.04 -6.27 -2.58
C SER A 18 -2.35 -6.00 -3.92
N ASP A 19 -1.04 -5.70 -3.93
CA ASP A 19 -0.26 -5.50 -5.16
C ASP A 19 0.03 -6.84 -5.88
N PHE A 20 -0.08 -7.96 -5.16
CA PHE A 20 0.13 -9.28 -5.75
C PHE A 20 -1.17 -9.84 -6.31
N TYR A 21 -1.13 -10.36 -7.53
CA TYR A 21 -2.31 -10.99 -8.14
C TYR A 21 -2.89 -12.11 -7.24
N ASN A 22 -2.02 -12.96 -6.70
CA ASN A 22 -2.37 -14.07 -5.80
C ASN A 22 -2.28 -13.71 -4.31
N GLY A 23 -2.24 -12.42 -3.97
CA GLY A 23 -2.24 -11.97 -2.59
C GLY A 23 -3.66 -11.84 -2.05
N TRP A 24 -3.97 -12.57 -0.98
CA TRP A 24 -5.30 -12.62 -0.38
C TRP A 24 -5.25 -12.44 1.14
N VAL A 25 -6.31 -11.85 1.67
CA VAL A 25 -6.63 -11.88 3.10
C VAL A 25 -7.86 -12.76 3.27
N VAL A 26 -7.82 -13.67 4.24
CA VAL A 26 -8.91 -14.64 4.47
C VAL A 26 -9.55 -14.36 5.82
N ASP A 27 -10.87 -14.30 5.89
CA ASP A 27 -11.60 -14.21 7.15
C ASP A 27 -11.91 -15.60 7.75
N GLU A 28 -12.52 -15.62 8.93
CA GLU A 28 -12.89 -16.87 9.63
C GLU A 28 -13.95 -17.71 8.94
N LYS A 29 -14.68 -17.13 7.96
CA LYS A 29 -15.68 -17.81 7.14
C LYS A 29 -15.14 -18.29 5.81
N GLY A 30 -13.82 -18.04 5.57
CA GLY A 30 -13.16 -18.43 4.35
C GLY A 30 -13.34 -17.48 3.18
N TYR A 31 -13.91 -16.28 3.38
CA TYR A 31 -14.00 -15.27 2.34
C TYR A 31 -12.63 -14.65 2.07
N LEU A 32 -12.34 -14.42 0.81
CA LEU A 32 -11.10 -13.84 0.30
C LEU A 32 -11.28 -12.36 -0.01
N TYR A 33 -10.35 -11.54 0.45
CA TYR A 33 -10.34 -10.09 0.21
C TYR A 33 -8.97 -9.64 -0.32
N LYS A 34 -8.94 -8.55 -1.04
CA LYS A 34 -7.69 -7.92 -1.50
C LYS A 34 -7.05 -7.04 -0.42
N CYS A 35 -7.81 -6.58 0.55
CA CYS A 35 -7.35 -5.68 1.60
C CYS A 35 -7.91 -6.07 2.98
N TRP A 36 -7.10 -5.85 4.01
CA TRP A 36 -7.50 -6.03 5.41
C TRP A 36 -8.69 -5.17 5.81
N ASN A 37 -8.80 -3.98 5.22
CA ASN A 37 -9.88 -3.05 5.53
C ASN A 37 -11.24 -3.52 5.01
N ASP A 38 -11.25 -4.49 4.12
CA ASP A 38 -12.48 -5.01 3.52
C ASP A 38 -13.04 -6.25 4.23
N ILE A 39 -12.29 -6.79 5.22
CA ILE A 39 -12.70 -7.97 5.99
C ILE A 39 -14.06 -7.75 6.64
N GLY A 40 -14.97 -8.71 6.43
CA GLY A 40 -16.33 -8.68 6.95
C GLY A 40 -17.34 -7.98 6.04
N GLU A 41 -16.92 -7.27 5.03
CA GLU A 41 -17.78 -6.67 4.01
C GLU A 41 -17.91 -7.60 2.80
N ILE A 42 -18.91 -8.50 2.84
CA ILE A 42 -19.08 -9.56 1.83
C ILE A 42 -19.18 -9.01 0.40
N SER A 43 -19.71 -7.80 0.23
CA SER A 43 -19.77 -7.13 -1.08
C SER A 43 -18.39 -6.88 -1.71
N LYS A 44 -17.35 -6.84 -0.88
CA LYS A 44 -15.94 -6.67 -1.29
C LYS A 44 -15.15 -7.99 -1.31
N ALA A 45 -15.78 -9.10 -0.99
CA ALA A 45 -15.15 -10.41 -1.12
C ALA A 45 -14.92 -10.74 -2.60
N VAL A 46 -13.72 -11.23 -2.90
CA VAL A 46 -13.32 -11.66 -4.26
C VAL A 46 -13.47 -13.16 -4.48
N GLY A 47 -13.82 -13.89 -3.44
CA GLY A 47 -14.04 -15.33 -3.51
C GLY A 47 -14.21 -15.96 -2.13
N ASN A 48 -14.23 -17.29 -2.08
CA ASN A 48 -14.25 -18.06 -0.84
C ASN A 48 -13.42 -19.32 -1.04
N ILE A 49 -12.62 -19.70 -0.06
CA ILE A 49 -11.74 -20.89 -0.13
C ILE A 49 -12.49 -22.19 -0.36
N ASN A 50 -13.78 -22.25 0.01
CA ASN A 50 -14.61 -23.44 -0.17
C ASN A 50 -15.31 -23.51 -1.54
N PHE A 51 -15.54 -22.37 -2.18
CA PHE A 51 -16.38 -22.26 -3.39
C PHE A 51 -15.65 -21.65 -4.59
N GLY A 52 -14.43 -21.16 -4.41
CA GLY A 52 -13.63 -20.52 -5.44
C GLY A 52 -14.08 -19.09 -5.79
N GLU A 53 -13.46 -18.53 -6.83
CA GLU A 53 -13.79 -17.20 -7.37
C GLU A 53 -14.84 -17.38 -8.46
N ASN A 54 -16.02 -16.79 -8.33
CA ASN A 54 -17.05 -17.06 -9.32
C ASN A 54 -18.02 -15.91 -9.59
N SER A 55 -17.63 -14.66 -9.42
CA SER A 55 -18.53 -13.56 -9.77
C SER A 55 -17.86 -12.50 -10.64
N LEU A 56 -18.65 -11.84 -11.50
CA LEU A 56 -18.23 -10.65 -12.24
C LEU A 56 -17.74 -9.54 -11.29
N GLN A 57 -18.33 -9.46 -10.10
CA GLN A 57 -17.92 -8.52 -9.06
C GLN A 57 -16.51 -8.84 -8.54
N SER A 58 -16.19 -10.10 -8.34
CA SER A 58 -14.84 -10.54 -7.94
C SER A 58 -13.80 -10.14 -8.98
N THR A 59 -14.08 -10.40 -10.24
CA THR A 59 -13.19 -10.04 -11.37
C THR A 59 -12.98 -8.53 -11.44
N LYS A 60 -14.03 -7.75 -11.25
CA LYS A 60 -13.95 -6.28 -11.21
C LYS A 60 -13.04 -5.79 -10.09
N LEU A 61 -13.25 -6.25 -8.87
CA LEU A 61 -12.45 -5.86 -7.70
C LEU A 61 -10.97 -6.24 -7.86
N ILE A 62 -10.68 -7.44 -8.34
CA ILE A 62 -9.31 -7.86 -8.63
C ILE A 62 -8.68 -6.96 -9.69
N SER A 63 -9.41 -6.64 -10.75
CA SER A 63 -8.96 -5.74 -11.82
C SER A 63 -8.68 -4.33 -11.29
N GLU A 64 -9.54 -3.78 -10.44
CA GLU A 64 -9.35 -2.45 -9.84
C GLU A 64 -8.05 -2.36 -9.05
N TYR A 65 -7.73 -3.36 -8.24
CA TYR A 65 -6.45 -3.42 -7.52
C TYR A 65 -5.26 -3.64 -8.46
N SER A 66 -5.40 -4.49 -9.47
CA SER A 66 -4.32 -4.80 -10.42
C SER A 66 -4.01 -3.66 -11.38
N SER A 67 -4.99 -2.80 -11.69
CA SER A 67 -4.85 -1.65 -12.58
C SER A 67 -4.50 -0.36 -11.86
N CYS A 68 -4.27 -0.41 -10.54
CA CYS A 68 -3.96 0.76 -9.72
C CYS A 68 -2.52 1.24 -9.96
N ASP A 69 -2.30 1.90 -11.09
CA ASP A 69 -0.97 2.39 -11.49
C ASP A 69 -0.71 3.79 -10.92
N PHE A 70 0.22 3.86 -9.97
CA PHE A 70 0.66 5.13 -9.39
C PHE A 70 1.57 5.95 -10.33
N PHE A 71 2.11 5.35 -11.40
CA PHE A 71 2.86 6.09 -12.42
C PHE A 71 1.96 6.94 -13.31
N GLU A 72 0.67 6.63 -13.38
CA GLU A 72 -0.33 7.44 -14.10
C GLU A 72 -0.84 8.62 -13.26
N ASP A 73 -0.64 8.62 -11.94
CA ASP A 73 -0.99 9.75 -11.08
C ASP A 73 0.01 10.90 -11.25
N PRO A 74 -0.42 12.09 -11.74
CA PRO A 74 0.49 13.22 -11.99
C PRO A 74 1.28 13.64 -10.75
N LYS A 75 0.70 13.55 -9.56
CA LYS A 75 1.37 13.89 -8.30
C LYS A 75 2.46 12.90 -7.94
N CYS A 76 2.21 11.61 -8.18
CA CYS A 76 3.18 10.56 -7.89
C CYS A 76 4.30 10.51 -8.91
N LYS A 77 3.99 10.71 -10.18
CA LYS A 77 4.95 10.69 -11.29
C LYS A 77 6.12 11.66 -11.11
N GLU A 78 5.85 12.83 -10.55
CA GLU A 78 6.87 13.87 -10.29
C GLU A 78 7.40 13.84 -8.85
N CYS A 79 6.94 12.90 -8.02
CA CYS A 79 7.29 12.84 -6.62
C CYS A 79 8.66 12.19 -6.40
N LYS A 80 9.57 12.92 -5.76
CA LYS A 80 10.92 12.43 -5.42
C LYS A 80 10.90 11.22 -4.48
N LEU A 81 9.80 11.01 -3.75
CA LEU A 81 9.63 9.90 -2.83
C LEU A 81 9.01 8.65 -3.47
N LEU A 82 8.67 8.70 -4.74
CA LEU A 82 8.00 7.59 -5.42
C LEU A 82 8.73 6.24 -5.23
N PRO A 83 10.08 6.14 -5.36
CA PRO A 83 10.79 4.87 -5.18
C PRO A 83 10.64 4.26 -3.78
N VAL A 84 10.34 5.07 -2.78
CA VAL A 84 10.16 4.64 -1.38
C VAL A 84 8.69 4.45 -1.04
N CYS A 85 7.83 5.33 -1.56
CA CYS A 85 6.40 5.38 -1.26
C CYS A 85 5.60 4.39 -2.11
N MET A 86 5.98 4.19 -3.38
CA MET A 86 5.27 3.35 -4.35
C MET A 86 3.77 3.68 -4.46
N GLY A 87 3.48 4.99 -4.40
CA GLY A 87 2.12 5.50 -4.57
C GLY A 87 1.20 5.37 -3.36
N GLY A 88 1.70 4.96 -2.21
CA GLY A 88 0.91 4.87 -0.97
C GLY A 88 0.04 3.61 -0.89
N CYS A 89 -1.10 3.72 -0.21
CA CYS A 89 -1.99 2.60 0.05
C CYS A 89 -2.85 2.23 -1.18
N PRO A 90 -2.75 1.00 -1.72
CA PRO A 90 -3.57 0.57 -2.86
C PRO A 90 -5.07 0.65 -2.59
N HIS A 91 -5.52 0.28 -1.39
CA HIS A 91 -6.93 0.38 -1.00
C HIS A 91 -7.45 1.83 -1.12
N SER A 92 -6.69 2.80 -0.60
CA SER A 92 -7.08 4.20 -0.70
C SER A 92 -7.15 4.68 -2.15
N ARG A 93 -6.27 4.18 -3.03
CA ARG A 93 -6.28 4.52 -4.45
C ARG A 93 -7.50 3.96 -5.17
N VAL A 94 -7.87 2.71 -4.89
CA VAL A 94 -9.09 2.10 -5.43
C VAL A 94 -10.33 2.89 -4.98
N GLU A 95 -10.31 3.46 -3.78
CA GLU A 95 -11.34 4.38 -3.30
C GLU A 95 -11.21 5.81 -3.85
N GLY A 96 -10.30 6.07 -4.78
CA GLY A 96 -10.09 7.39 -5.36
C GLY A 96 -9.37 8.39 -4.45
N LYS A 97 -8.69 7.91 -3.41
CA LYS A 97 -7.94 8.75 -2.45
C LYS A 97 -6.44 8.54 -2.59
N THR A 98 -5.69 9.62 -2.72
CA THR A 98 -4.21 9.57 -2.69
C THR A 98 -3.72 9.99 -1.31
N ILE A 99 -3.16 9.04 -0.54
CA ILE A 99 -2.56 9.30 0.77
C ILE A 99 -1.05 9.28 0.64
N CYS A 100 -0.43 10.45 0.80
CA CYS A 100 1.01 10.61 0.71
C CYS A 100 1.73 10.04 1.94
N HIS A 101 2.92 9.50 1.73
CA HIS A 101 3.79 9.05 2.81
C HIS A 101 4.18 10.21 3.75
N GLN A 102 4.33 9.94 5.04
CA GLN A 102 4.68 10.96 6.05
C GLN A 102 5.97 11.71 5.72
N LEU A 103 6.94 11.08 5.09
CA LEU A 103 8.19 11.71 4.65
C LEU A 103 7.97 12.89 3.69
N ASN A 104 6.85 12.90 2.95
CA ASN A 104 6.54 14.02 2.05
C ASN A 104 6.37 15.35 2.81
N PHE A 105 5.96 15.27 4.06
CA PHE A 105 5.72 16.43 4.92
C PHE A 105 6.89 16.72 5.89
N ARG A 106 7.78 15.77 6.14
CA ARG A 106 8.82 15.83 7.15
C ARG A 106 10.22 15.44 6.66
N MET A 107 10.46 15.50 5.37
CA MET A 107 11.73 15.05 4.77
C MET A 107 12.94 15.80 5.37
N LYS A 108 12.82 17.11 5.54
CA LYS A 108 13.91 17.93 6.11
C LYS A 108 14.28 17.50 7.53
N ASP A 109 13.28 17.32 8.38
CA ASP A 109 13.49 16.91 9.78
C ASP A 109 14.12 15.52 9.83
N TYR A 110 13.63 14.61 8.96
CA TYR A 110 14.15 13.27 8.84
C TYR A 110 15.63 13.25 8.43
N LEU A 111 16.01 14.04 7.42
CA LEU A 111 17.40 14.12 6.95
C LEU A 111 18.32 14.71 8.01
N ILE A 112 17.88 15.72 8.75
CA ILE A 112 18.64 16.30 9.86
C ILE A 112 18.89 15.25 10.93
N GLU A 113 17.88 14.51 11.34
CA GLU A 113 18.03 13.50 12.38
C GLU A 113 18.90 12.32 11.90
N TYR A 114 18.72 11.89 10.66
CA TYR A 114 19.54 10.85 10.07
C TYR A 114 21.03 11.23 10.02
N THR A 115 21.36 12.45 9.61
CA THR A 115 22.76 12.93 9.60
C THR A 115 23.36 13.00 10.99
N ARG A 116 22.58 13.39 12.01
CA ARG A 116 23.04 13.37 13.41
C ARG A 116 23.41 11.97 13.87
N THR A 117 22.60 10.95 13.52
CA THR A 117 22.90 9.57 13.88
C THR A 117 24.17 9.05 13.21
N LEU A 118 24.42 9.40 11.95
CA LEU A 118 25.66 9.03 11.25
C LEU A 118 26.90 9.64 11.91
N VAL A 119 26.84 10.91 12.32
CA VAL A 119 27.97 11.59 12.96
C VAL A 119 28.23 11.04 14.36
N SER A 120 27.20 10.62 15.09
CA SER A 120 27.38 10.05 16.45
C SER A 120 27.90 8.62 16.46
N THR A 121 27.91 7.92 15.29
CA THR A 121 28.40 6.55 15.15
C THR A 121 29.87 6.49 14.66
N THR A 122 30.43 7.61 14.29
CA THR A 122 31.84 7.80 13.94
C THR A 122 32.63 8.42 15.09
#